data_4dade63b38ea8d7e885db2b0e761cf34
#
_entry.id   4dade63b38ea8d7e885db2b0e761cf34
#
_cell.length_a   1.000
_cell.length_b   1.000
_cell.length_c   1.000
_cell.angle_alpha   90.00
_cell.angle_beta   90.00
_cell.angle_gamma   90.00
#
_symmetry.space_group_name_H-M   'P 1'
#
loop_
_entity.id
_entity.type
_entity.pdbx_description
1 polymer ?
#
loop_
_entity_poly.entity_id
_entity_poly.type
_entity_poly.pdbx_seq_one_letter_code
_entity_poly.pdbx_strand_id
1 'polypeptide(L)'
;MRAFDYIIAALAAYFIGSFSASIFLSETLLGRDVRQEGSGNAGATNMARAYGMGLGIMTLLCDFAKALLAVWLSRRILGEWGLFVGGFACLVGHCFPLYYQFKGGKGISTGAALGLCMDWRMLVVMVISFGISAGLSRKVSVGSICAAVCVVPAAFIMEMSLPAKLLAVCAASLVLWRHRENMVRIVKGTEPDFKAGKDKLKEIAQEK
;
A
#
# COMPACT_ATOMS: atom_id res chain seq x y z
N MET A 1 -16.21 16.33 -19.26
CA MET A 1 -15.76 14.93 -19.13
C MET A 1 -16.96 14.01 -19.27
N ARG A 2 -16.86 12.95 -20.06
CA ARG A 2 -17.95 12.00 -20.29
C ARG A 2 -17.89 10.91 -19.20
N ALA A 3 -19.01 10.29 -18.85
CA ALA A 3 -19.02 9.16 -17.90
C ALA A 3 -18.07 8.03 -18.31
N PHE A 4 -17.87 7.83 -19.61
CA PHE A 4 -16.94 6.89 -20.18
C PHE A 4 -15.47 7.14 -19.78
N ASP A 5 -15.04 8.40 -19.67
CA ASP A 5 -13.67 8.77 -19.27
C ASP A 5 -13.38 8.30 -17.81
N TYR A 6 -14.38 8.42 -16.93
CA TYR A 6 -14.27 7.94 -15.54
C TYR A 6 -14.12 6.42 -15.47
N ILE A 7 -14.89 5.69 -16.28
CA ILE A 7 -14.84 4.22 -16.33
C ILE A 7 -13.46 3.76 -16.83
N ILE A 8 -12.95 4.36 -17.93
CA ILE A 8 -11.63 4.01 -18.46
C ILE A 8 -10.54 4.28 -17.44
N ALA A 9 -10.53 5.47 -16.82
CA ALA A 9 -9.52 5.81 -15.83
C ALA A 9 -9.56 4.87 -14.61
N ALA A 10 -10.75 4.53 -14.11
CA ALA A 10 -10.91 3.62 -13.00
C ALA A 10 -10.46 2.20 -13.35
N LEU A 11 -10.84 1.66 -14.49
CA LEU A 11 -10.44 0.31 -14.92
C LEU A 11 -8.93 0.23 -15.15
N ALA A 12 -8.34 1.20 -15.87
CA ALA A 12 -6.89 1.23 -16.09
C ALA A 12 -6.12 1.28 -14.76
N ALA A 13 -6.52 2.15 -13.84
CA ALA A 13 -5.90 2.26 -12.52
C ALA A 13 -6.10 1.00 -11.67
N TYR A 14 -7.26 0.35 -11.73
CA TYR A 14 -7.51 -0.92 -11.05
C TYR A 14 -6.61 -2.04 -11.57
N PHE A 15 -6.44 -2.17 -12.90
CA PHE A 15 -5.55 -3.17 -13.48
C PHE A 15 -4.08 -2.91 -13.13
N ILE A 16 -3.62 -1.66 -13.14
CA ILE A 16 -2.29 -1.28 -12.66
C ILE A 16 -2.14 -1.67 -11.18
N GLY A 17 -3.12 -1.34 -10.35
CA GLY A 17 -3.15 -1.69 -8.93
C GLY A 17 -3.13 -3.19 -8.69
N SER A 18 -3.80 -3.98 -9.54
CA SER A 18 -3.90 -5.43 -9.44
C SER A 18 -2.57 -6.16 -9.68
N PHE A 19 -1.54 -5.51 -10.23
CA PHE A 19 -0.19 -6.06 -10.22
C PHE A 19 0.34 -6.11 -8.78
N SER A 20 0.63 -7.32 -8.28
CA SER A 20 1.20 -7.53 -6.95
C SER A 20 2.70 -7.79 -7.05
N ALA A 21 3.51 -6.78 -6.74
CA ALA A 21 4.97 -6.90 -6.78
C ALA A 21 5.49 -8.00 -5.81
N SER A 22 4.87 -8.16 -4.65
CA SER A 22 5.27 -9.18 -3.68
C SER A 22 5.10 -10.59 -4.21
N ILE A 23 3.94 -10.91 -4.83
CA ILE A 23 3.68 -12.23 -5.39
C ILE A 23 4.59 -12.45 -6.60
N PHE A 24 4.64 -11.49 -7.52
CA PHE A 24 5.48 -11.58 -8.72
C PHE A 24 6.96 -11.83 -8.37
N LEU A 25 7.53 -11.05 -7.46
CA LEU A 25 8.92 -11.21 -7.06
C LEU A 25 9.18 -12.53 -6.33
N SER A 26 8.29 -12.95 -5.44
CA SER A 26 8.46 -14.21 -4.70
C SER A 26 8.33 -15.44 -5.59
N GLU A 27 7.39 -15.45 -6.54
CA GLU A 27 7.23 -16.55 -7.49
C GLU A 27 8.39 -16.60 -8.51
N THR A 28 8.78 -15.43 -9.06
CA THR A 28 9.80 -15.37 -10.11
C THR A 28 11.21 -15.64 -9.59
N LEU A 29 11.56 -15.09 -8.42
CA LEU A 29 12.93 -15.19 -7.88
C LEU A 29 13.13 -16.41 -6.97
N LEU A 30 12.06 -16.87 -6.29
CA LEU A 30 12.15 -17.87 -5.23
C LEU A 30 11.31 -19.13 -5.52
N GLY A 31 10.47 -19.12 -6.57
CA GLY A 31 9.56 -20.22 -6.89
C GLY A 31 8.49 -20.47 -5.81
N ARG A 32 8.16 -19.46 -5.00
CA ARG A 32 7.25 -19.57 -3.85
C ARG A 32 6.26 -18.41 -3.80
N ASP A 33 5.05 -18.68 -3.38
CA ASP A 33 4.05 -17.64 -3.12
C ASP A 33 4.20 -17.07 -1.70
N VAL A 34 4.50 -15.79 -1.58
CA VAL A 34 4.66 -15.09 -0.30
C VAL A 34 3.43 -15.16 0.61
N ARG A 35 2.25 -15.45 0.04
CA ARG A 35 1.00 -15.62 0.80
C ARG A 35 0.97 -16.92 1.61
N GLN A 36 1.87 -17.85 1.34
CA GLN A 36 2.05 -19.09 2.11
C GLN A 36 3.07 -18.92 3.24
N GLU A 37 3.72 -17.75 3.33
CA GLU A 37 4.80 -17.49 4.27
C GLU A 37 4.43 -16.36 5.26
N GLY A 38 5.04 -16.38 6.43
CA GLY A 38 4.95 -15.32 7.42
C GLY A 38 3.52 -15.00 7.85
N SER A 39 3.03 -13.80 7.53
CA SER A 39 1.66 -13.36 7.86
C SER A 39 0.61 -13.70 6.79
N GLY A 40 1.00 -14.33 5.69
CA GLY A 40 0.11 -14.62 4.57
C GLY A 40 -0.32 -13.41 3.73
N ASN A 41 0.19 -12.21 4.01
CA ASN A 41 -0.21 -11.00 3.32
C ASN A 41 0.70 -10.70 2.12
N ALA A 42 0.11 -10.33 0.97
CA ALA A 42 0.85 -9.96 -0.23
C ALA A 42 1.32 -8.49 -0.17
N GLY A 43 2.35 -8.19 0.62
CA GLY A 43 2.87 -6.83 0.76
C GLY A 43 4.30 -6.77 1.30
N ALA A 44 4.89 -5.58 1.23
CA ALA A 44 6.29 -5.31 1.54
C ALA A 44 6.73 -5.81 2.93
N THR A 45 5.90 -5.62 3.96
CA THR A 45 6.21 -6.06 5.32
C THR A 45 6.32 -7.58 5.43
N ASN A 46 5.45 -8.32 4.73
CA ASN A 46 5.53 -9.79 4.73
C ASN A 46 6.72 -10.27 3.89
N MET A 47 7.01 -9.62 2.77
CA MET A 47 8.22 -9.88 1.98
C MET A 47 9.50 -9.69 2.82
N ALA A 48 9.59 -8.59 3.56
CA ALA A 48 10.71 -8.33 4.46
C ALA A 48 10.81 -9.38 5.59
N ARG A 49 9.69 -9.82 6.12
CA ARG A 49 9.61 -10.84 7.18
C ARG A 49 10.00 -12.23 6.67
N ALA A 50 9.53 -12.62 5.51
CA ALA A 50 9.76 -13.96 4.94
C ALA A 50 11.14 -14.07 4.28
N TYR A 51 11.56 -13.03 3.54
CA TYR A 51 12.66 -13.12 2.58
C TYR A 51 13.72 -12.03 2.74
N GLY A 52 13.63 -11.20 3.78
CA GLY A 52 14.61 -10.16 4.09
C GLY A 52 14.26 -8.78 3.57
N MET A 53 14.99 -7.79 4.09
CA MET A 53 14.73 -6.37 3.85
C MET A 53 14.84 -5.98 2.37
N GLY A 54 15.77 -6.59 1.61
CA GLY A 54 15.97 -6.29 0.20
C GLY A 54 14.69 -6.49 -0.62
N LEU A 55 14.07 -7.67 -0.54
CA LEU A 55 12.81 -7.97 -1.24
C LEU A 55 11.63 -7.17 -0.68
N GLY A 56 11.63 -6.88 0.62
CA GLY A 56 10.65 -5.98 1.23
C GLY A 56 10.69 -4.56 0.64
N ILE A 57 11.88 -3.99 0.52
CA ILE A 57 12.09 -2.65 -0.07
C ILE A 57 11.73 -2.64 -1.56
N MET A 58 12.17 -3.64 -2.33
CA MET A 58 11.78 -3.75 -3.75
C MET A 58 10.25 -3.78 -3.91
N THR A 59 9.57 -4.57 -3.11
CA THR A 59 8.10 -4.63 -3.11
C THR A 59 7.48 -3.27 -2.79
N LEU A 60 7.99 -2.58 -1.77
CA LEU A 60 7.52 -1.25 -1.37
C LEU A 60 7.67 -0.26 -2.52
N LEU A 61 8.85 -0.21 -3.15
CA LEU A 61 9.12 0.72 -4.25
C LEU A 61 8.25 0.43 -5.48
N CYS A 62 8.04 -0.84 -5.83
CA CYS A 62 7.15 -1.21 -6.95
C CYS A 62 5.69 -0.84 -6.66
N ASP A 63 5.19 -1.12 -5.44
CA ASP A 63 3.83 -0.76 -5.05
C ASP A 63 3.61 0.76 -4.97
N PHE A 64 4.66 1.50 -4.57
CA PHE A 64 4.66 2.95 -4.58
C PHE A 64 4.62 3.50 -6.02
N ALA A 65 5.52 3.01 -6.89
CA ALA A 65 5.63 3.43 -8.27
C ALA A 65 4.37 3.17 -9.09
N LYS A 66 3.72 1.99 -8.93
CA LYS A 66 2.48 1.69 -9.65
C LYS A 66 1.35 2.65 -9.29
N ALA A 67 1.29 3.12 -8.03
CA ALA A 67 0.27 4.08 -7.61
C ALA A 67 0.53 5.47 -8.18
N LEU A 68 1.79 5.91 -8.24
CA LEU A 68 2.16 7.14 -8.93
C LEU A 68 1.75 7.08 -10.41
N LEU A 69 2.05 5.97 -11.09
CA LEU A 69 1.67 5.76 -12.49
C LEU A 69 0.16 5.80 -12.69
N ALA A 70 -0.61 5.11 -11.85
CA ALA A 70 -2.06 5.07 -11.94
C ALA A 70 -2.69 6.45 -11.77
N VAL A 71 -2.23 7.22 -10.77
CA VAL A 71 -2.71 8.59 -10.55
C VAL A 71 -2.29 9.51 -11.68
N TRP A 72 -1.05 9.41 -12.17
CA TRP A 72 -0.55 10.22 -13.28
C TRP A 72 -1.40 10.02 -14.55
N LEU A 73 -1.65 8.76 -14.94
CA LEU A 73 -2.48 8.45 -16.11
C LEU A 73 -3.92 8.95 -15.93
N SER A 74 -4.52 8.72 -14.76
CA SER A 74 -5.89 9.12 -14.47
C SER A 74 -6.05 10.66 -14.47
N ARG A 75 -5.05 11.39 -13.97
CA ARG A 75 -5.03 12.86 -14.03
C ARG A 75 -4.93 13.39 -15.47
N ARG A 76 -4.27 12.67 -16.38
CA ARG A 76 -4.24 13.05 -17.81
C ARG A 76 -5.63 12.96 -18.46
N ILE A 77 -6.49 12.06 -17.97
CA ILE A 77 -7.85 11.86 -18.50
C ILE A 77 -8.86 12.76 -17.77
N LEU A 78 -8.79 12.84 -16.44
CA LEU A 78 -9.83 13.44 -15.59
C LEU A 78 -9.41 14.72 -14.86
N GLY A 79 -8.21 15.25 -15.15
CA GLY A 79 -7.69 16.39 -14.41
C GLY A 79 -7.58 16.06 -12.90
N GLU A 80 -8.04 16.97 -12.06
CA GLU A 80 -7.93 16.80 -10.61
C GLU A 80 -8.73 15.61 -10.07
N TRP A 81 -9.87 15.28 -10.67
CA TRP A 81 -10.66 14.10 -10.29
C TRP A 81 -9.93 12.78 -10.53
N GLY A 82 -8.93 12.75 -11.41
CA GLY A 82 -8.07 11.61 -11.63
C GLY A 82 -7.26 11.19 -10.38
N LEU A 83 -7.01 12.13 -9.45
CA LEU A 83 -6.41 11.83 -8.16
C LEU A 83 -7.29 10.86 -7.34
N PHE A 84 -8.58 11.18 -7.21
CA PHE A 84 -9.52 10.34 -6.47
C PHE A 84 -9.80 9.03 -7.20
N VAL A 85 -10.26 9.12 -8.45
CA VAL A 85 -10.71 7.95 -9.22
C VAL A 85 -9.57 6.96 -9.44
N GLY A 86 -8.44 7.44 -9.97
CA GLY A 86 -7.28 6.59 -10.24
C GLY A 86 -6.60 6.10 -8.97
N GLY A 87 -6.45 6.99 -7.99
CA GLY A 87 -5.83 6.63 -6.72
C GLY A 87 -6.62 5.58 -5.95
N PHE A 88 -7.92 5.77 -5.81
CA PHE A 88 -8.76 4.81 -5.08
C PHE A 88 -8.91 3.49 -5.86
N ALA A 89 -9.12 3.53 -7.18
CA ALA A 89 -9.19 2.32 -8.00
C ALA A 89 -7.88 1.51 -7.96
N CYS A 90 -6.71 2.17 -8.00
CA CYS A 90 -5.42 1.51 -7.84
C CYS A 90 -5.27 0.87 -6.46
N LEU A 91 -5.70 1.54 -5.39
CA LEU A 91 -5.66 0.99 -4.02
C LEU A 91 -6.58 -0.23 -3.90
N VAL A 92 -7.78 -0.17 -4.48
CA VAL A 92 -8.71 -1.32 -4.54
C VAL A 92 -8.05 -2.48 -5.30
N GLY A 93 -7.43 -2.21 -6.46
CA GLY A 93 -6.70 -3.22 -7.23
C GLY A 93 -5.55 -3.85 -6.43
N HIS A 94 -4.78 -3.05 -5.67
CA HIS A 94 -3.73 -3.59 -4.80
C HIS A 94 -4.29 -4.47 -3.67
N CYS A 95 -5.41 -4.10 -3.07
CA CYS A 95 -6.03 -4.86 -1.98
C CYS A 95 -6.78 -6.11 -2.49
N PHE A 96 -7.36 -6.03 -3.68
CA PHE A 96 -8.14 -7.08 -4.33
C PHE A 96 -7.70 -7.29 -5.78
N PRO A 97 -6.48 -7.81 -5.99
CA PRO A 97 -5.91 -7.94 -7.31
C PRO A 97 -6.60 -9.04 -8.13
N LEU A 98 -7.12 -8.67 -9.30
CA LEU A 98 -7.78 -9.61 -10.22
C LEU A 98 -6.86 -10.78 -10.59
N TYR A 99 -5.60 -10.50 -10.87
CA TYR A 99 -4.61 -11.50 -11.31
C TYR A 99 -4.27 -12.54 -10.25
N TYR A 100 -4.60 -12.28 -8.96
CA TYR A 100 -4.20 -13.11 -7.82
C TYR A 100 -5.39 -13.49 -6.94
N GLN A 101 -6.56 -13.77 -7.57
CA GLN A 101 -7.77 -14.25 -6.90
C GLN A 101 -8.28 -13.27 -5.81
N PHE A 102 -8.13 -11.98 -6.02
CA PHE A 102 -8.53 -10.92 -5.10
C PHE A 102 -7.87 -10.97 -3.70
N LYS A 103 -6.73 -11.69 -3.58
CA LYS A 103 -5.96 -11.83 -2.33
C LYS A 103 -4.68 -11.01 -2.39
N GLY A 104 -4.79 -9.71 -2.12
CA GLY A 104 -3.71 -8.72 -2.20
C GLY A 104 -3.19 -8.21 -0.86
N GLY A 105 -2.50 -7.07 -0.93
CA GLY A 105 -1.90 -6.38 0.22
C GLY A 105 -2.89 -5.59 1.06
N LYS A 106 -2.35 -4.74 1.96
CA LYS A 106 -3.13 -3.88 2.87
C LYS A 106 -3.09 -2.40 2.49
N GLY A 107 -2.39 -2.06 1.41
CA GLY A 107 -2.44 -0.72 0.84
C GLY A 107 -1.51 0.32 1.46
N ILE A 108 -0.56 -0.03 2.32
CA ILE A 108 0.28 0.99 3.00
C ILE A 108 1.27 1.63 2.03
N SER A 109 2.04 0.85 1.26
CA SER A 109 2.98 1.39 0.26
C SER A 109 2.25 2.19 -0.82
N THR A 110 1.14 1.64 -1.32
CA THR A 110 0.25 2.32 -2.27
C THR A 110 -0.34 3.60 -1.65
N GLY A 111 -0.85 3.54 -0.42
CA GLY A 111 -1.40 4.69 0.31
C GLY A 111 -0.38 5.81 0.54
N ALA A 112 0.89 5.46 0.83
CA ALA A 112 1.97 6.44 0.96
C ALA A 112 2.21 7.20 -0.36
N ALA A 113 2.19 6.51 -1.51
CA ALA A 113 2.27 7.14 -2.82
C ALA A 113 1.05 8.05 -3.10
N LEU A 114 -0.15 7.62 -2.70
CA LEU A 114 -1.35 8.45 -2.81
C LEU A 114 -1.24 9.71 -1.95
N GLY A 115 -0.69 9.61 -0.74
CA GLY A 115 -0.37 10.76 0.09
C GLY A 115 0.56 11.76 -0.62
N LEU A 116 1.63 11.27 -1.25
CA LEU A 116 2.52 12.11 -2.08
C LEU A 116 1.79 12.74 -3.26
N CYS A 117 0.88 12.01 -3.91
CA CYS A 117 0.08 12.55 -5.02
C CYS A 117 -0.91 13.63 -4.58
N MET A 118 -1.36 13.63 -3.32
CA MET A 118 -2.18 14.70 -2.75
C MET A 118 -1.34 15.95 -2.50
N ASP A 119 -0.29 15.79 -1.70
CA ASP A 119 0.68 16.82 -1.32
C ASP A 119 1.88 16.13 -0.62
N TRP A 120 3.10 16.62 -0.85
CA TRP A 120 4.29 16.05 -0.20
C TRP A 120 4.21 16.08 1.35
N ARG A 121 3.53 17.08 1.92
CA ARG A 121 3.29 17.20 3.38
C ARG A 121 2.46 16.06 3.92
N MET A 122 1.54 15.50 3.12
CA MET A 122 0.75 14.32 3.50
C MET A 122 1.64 13.10 3.65
N LEU A 123 2.59 12.90 2.73
CA LEU A 123 3.58 11.82 2.88
C LEU A 123 4.40 12.00 4.17
N VAL A 124 4.82 13.23 4.48
CA VAL A 124 5.57 13.52 5.72
C VAL A 124 4.74 13.19 6.96
N VAL A 125 3.46 13.59 7.01
CA VAL A 125 2.54 13.23 8.11
C VAL A 125 2.43 11.72 8.26
N MET A 126 2.27 10.99 7.14
CA MET A 126 2.16 9.53 7.16
C MET A 126 3.45 8.86 7.63
N VAL A 127 4.62 9.31 7.15
CA VAL A 127 5.93 8.74 7.52
C VAL A 127 6.24 9.01 8.99
N ILE A 128 6.00 10.23 9.49
CA ILE A 128 6.24 10.58 10.90
C ILE A 128 5.31 9.77 11.82
N SER A 129 4.00 9.77 11.54
CA SER A 129 3.04 9.03 12.37
C SER A 129 3.29 7.53 12.37
N PHE A 130 3.63 6.96 11.19
CA PHE A 130 4.06 5.56 11.07
C PHE A 130 5.34 5.29 11.87
N GLY A 131 6.38 6.11 11.68
CA GLY A 131 7.70 5.91 12.30
C GLY A 131 7.65 5.97 13.81
N ILE A 132 6.99 6.98 14.37
CA ILE A 132 6.81 7.12 15.82
C ILE A 132 6.03 5.92 16.39
N SER A 133 4.86 5.62 15.80
CA SER A 133 3.98 4.58 16.34
C SER A 133 4.57 3.17 16.18
N ALA A 134 5.20 2.88 15.04
CA ALA A 134 5.89 1.60 14.83
C ALA A 134 7.13 1.46 15.71
N GLY A 135 7.90 2.53 15.89
CA GLY A 135 9.09 2.55 16.74
C GLY A 135 8.75 2.28 18.21
N LEU A 136 7.76 2.99 18.74
CA LEU A 136 7.32 2.82 20.13
C LEU A 136 6.69 1.45 20.40
N SER A 137 5.87 0.96 19.47
CA SER A 137 5.15 -0.31 19.63
C SER A 137 5.92 -1.54 19.18
N ARG A 138 7.00 -1.38 18.40
CA ARG A 138 7.72 -2.43 17.67
C ARG A 138 6.85 -3.20 16.66
N LYS A 139 5.66 -2.67 16.32
CA LYS A 139 4.66 -3.31 15.46
C LYS A 139 4.38 -2.45 14.24
N VAL A 140 4.72 -2.95 13.05
CA VAL A 140 4.47 -2.26 11.76
C VAL A 140 2.98 -1.97 11.55
N SER A 141 2.09 -2.86 12.00
CA SER A 141 0.65 -2.67 11.89
C SER A 141 0.12 -1.48 12.70
N VAL A 142 0.70 -1.21 13.87
CA VAL A 142 0.36 -0.03 14.68
C VAL A 142 0.74 1.25 13.93
N GLY A 143 1.96 1.30 13.38
CA GLY A 143 2.39 2.42 12.54
C GLY A 143 1.47 2.63 11.33
N SER A 144 1.08 1.53 10.67
CA SER A 144 0.17 1.57 9.51
C SER A 144 -1.20 2.13 9.85
N ILE A 145 -1.79 1.70 10.96
CA ILE A 145 -3.08 2.17 11.45
C ILE A 145 -3.01 3.65 11.82
N CYS A 146 -1.97 4.07 12.56
CA CYS A 146 -1.79 5.46 12.93
C CYS A 146 -1.63 6.37 11.70
N ALA A 147 -0.83 5.96 10.72
CA ALA A 147 -0.69 6.72 9.47
C ALA A 147 -2.03 6.87 8.73
N ALA A 148 -2.83 5.80 8.64
CA ALA A 148 -4.14 5.84 8.01
C ALA A 148 -5.14 6.73 8.77
N VAL A 149 -5.08 6.75 10.10
CA VAL A 149 -5.94 7.63 10.92
C VAL A 149 -5.53 9.09 10.77
N CYS A 150 -4.22 9.40 10.76
CA CYS A 150 -3.73 10.78 10.70
C CYS A 150 -3.96 11.45 9.34
N VAL A 151 -4.05 10.69 8.25
CA VAL A 151 -4.19 11.25 6.90
C VAL A 151 -5.51 12.00 6.71
N VAL A 152 -6.59 11.57 7.37
CA VAL A 152 -7.92 12.21 7.22
C VAL A 152 -7.94 13.61 7.84
N PRO A 153 -7.68 13.80 9.16
CA PRO A 153 -7.67 15.14 9.73
C PRO A 153 -6.63 16.05 9.05
N ALA A 154 -5.47 15.53 8.64
CA ALA A 154 -4.48 16.31 7.92
C ALA A 154 -5.02 16.87 6.61
N ALA A 155 -5.78 16.09 5.83
CA ALA A 155 -6.38 16.55 4.57
C ALA A 155 -7.40 17.69 4.78
N PHE A 156 -8.11 17.71 5.90
CA PHE A 156 -9.06 18.77 6.24
C PHE A 156 -8.36 20.00 6.79
N ILE A 157 -7.38 19.86 7.70
CA ILE A 157 -6.61 20.96 8.28
C ILE A 157 -5.79 21.69 7.21
N MET A 158 -5.24 20.96 6.22
CA MET A 158 -4.51 21.52 5.10
C MET A 158 -5.41 22.07 3.98
N GLU A 159 -6.73 22.10 4.19
CA GLU A 159 -7.73 22.62 3.24
C GLU A 159 -7.59 22.05 1.82
N MET A 160 -7.26 20.76 1.72
CA MET A 160 -7.07 20.10 0.43
C MET A 160 -8.34 20.14 -0.43
N SER A 161 -8.17 19.92 -1.73
CA SER A 161 -9.26 19.84 -2.67
C SER A 161 -10.25 18.71 -2.35
N LEU A 162 -11.48 18.81 -2.85
CA LEU A 162 -12.50 17.80 -2.61
C LEU A 162 -12.06 16.39 -3.07
N PRO A 163 -11.48 16.19 -4.27
CA PRO A 163 -10.96 14.88 -4.68
C PRO A 163 -9.90 14.32 -3.71
N ALA A 164 -9.02 15.16 -3.17
CA ALA A 164 -8.01 14.74 -2.20
C ALA A 164 -8.64 14.35 -0.84
N LYS A 165 -9.60 15.13 -0.34
CA LYS A 165 -10.34 14.80 0.90
C LYS A 165 -11.11 13.48 0.76
N LEU A 166 -11.79 13.27 -0.37
CA LEU A 166 -12.48 12.01 -0.66
C LEU A 166 -11.51 10.83 -0.73
N LEU A 167 -10.35 11.01 -1.39
CA LEU A 167 -9.31 9.98 -1.44
C LEU A 167 -8.79 9.66 -0.04
N ALA A 168 -8.51 10.67 0.79
CA ALA A 168 -8.04 10.48 2.16
C ALA A 168 -9.02 9.63 2.97
N VAL A 169 -10.33 9.97 2.95
CA VAL A 169 -11.36 9.24 3.70
C VAL A 169 -11.52 7.81 3.17
N CYS A 170 -11.70 7.63 1.86
CA CYS A 170 -11.94 6.31 1.27
C CYS A 170 -10.71 5.39 1.40
N ALA A 171 -9.50 5.92 1.18
CA ALA A 171 -8.26 5.16 1.31
C ALA A 171 -8.01 4.76 2.77
N ALA A 172 -8.16 5.68 3.72
CA ALA A 172 -8.03 5.37 5.15
C ALA A 172 -9.03 4.30 5.59
N SER A 173 -10.30 4.42 5.20
CA SER A 173 -11.35 3.45 5.51
C SER A 173 -11.00 2.05 4.99
N LEU A 174 -10.54 1.96 3.74
CA LEU A 174 -10.13 0.67 3.14
C LEU A 174 -8.90 0.10 3.85
N VAL A 175 -7.86 0.91 4.12
CA VAL A 175 -6.65 0.48 4.83
C VAL A 175 -6.99 0.00 6.24
N LEU A 176 -7.81 0.72 6.99
CA LEU A 176 -8.26 0.32 8.33
C LEU A 176 -9.04 -0.99 8.28
N TRP A 177 -9.96 -1.14 7.34
CA TRP A 177 -10.69 -2.38 7.15
C TRP A 177 -9.75 -3.57 6.81
N ARG A 178 -8.74 -3.34 5.96
CA ARG A 178 -7.71 -4.36 5.67
C ARG A 178 -6.83 -4.70 6.89
N HIS A 179 -6.78 -3.83 7.90
CA HIS A 179 -6.05 -4.06 9.16
C HIS A 179 -6.94 -4.58 10.30
N ARG A 180 -8.21 -4.90 10.08
CA ARG A 180 -9.15 -5.36 11.14
C ARG A 180 -8.61 -6.55 11.96
N GLU A 181 -7.96 -7.52 11.31
CA GLU A 181 -7.37 -8.65 12.01
C GLU A 181 -6.14 -8.26 12.84
N ASN A 182 -5.34 -7.29 12.35
CA ASN A 182 -4.25 -6.73 13.14
C ASN A 182 -4.79 -6.00 14.36
N MET A 183 -5.85 -5.19 14.22
CA MET A 183 -6.48 -4.50 15.36
C MET A 183 -6.96 -5.50 16.42
N VAL A 184 -7.59 -6.60 16.01
CA VAL A 184 -7.98 -7.67 16.95
C VAL A 184 -6.77 -8.26 17.66
N ARG A 185 -5.66 -8.55 16.94
CA ARG A 185 -4.44 -9.08 17.56
C ARG A 185 -3.74 -8.05 18.46
N ILE A 186 -3.77 -6.76 18.10
CA ILE A 186 -3.24 -5.69 18.96
C ILE A 186 -3.98 -5.64 20.31
N VAL A 187 -5.32 -5.63 20.26
CA VAL A 187 -6.16 -5.61 21.48
C VAL A 187 -5.92 -6.86 22.34
N LYS A 188 -5.73 -8.03 21.72
CA LYS A 188 -5.42 -9.28 22.41
C LYS A 188 -3.97 -9.42 22.86
N GLY A 189 -3.08 -8.45 22.54
CA GLY A 189 -1.65 -8.54 22.85
C GLY A 189 -0.88 -9.58 22.02
N THR A 190 -1.46 -10.12 20.95
CA THR A 190 -0.90 -11.21 20.12
C THR A 190 -0.35 -10.73 18.78
N GLU A 191 -0.36 -9.42 18.49
CA GLU A 191 0.24 -8.89 17.27
C GLU A 191 1.76 -9.02 17.33
N PRO A 192 2.40 -9.73 16.37
CA PRO A 192 3.83 -9.99 16.43
C PRO A 192 4.66 -8.73 16.18
N ASP A 193 5.78 -8.64 16.88
CA ASP A 193 6.81 -7.65 16.61
C ASP A 193 7.40 -7.84 15.21
N PHE A 194 7.90 -6.74 14.63
CA PHE A 194 8.57 -6.83 13.35
C PHE A 194 9.97 -7.41 13.50
N LYS A 195 10.23 -8.52 12.80
CA LYS A 195 11.56 -9.09 12.60
C LYS A 195 11.73 -9.38 11.12
N ALA A 196 12.80 -8.86 10.52
CA ALA A 196 13.15 -9.20 9.13
C ALA A 196 13.72 -10.63 9.08
N GLY A 197 13.40 -11.35 8.01
CA GLY A 197 14.00 -12.65 7.72
C GLY A 197 15.42 -12.53 7.17
N LYS A 198 16.03 -13.67 6.85
CA LYS A 198 17.32 -13.72 6.15
C LYS A 198 17.19 -13.08 4.76
N ASP A 199 18.24 -12.41 4.32
CA ASP A 199 18.23 -11.70 3.03
C ASP A 199 18.47 -12.68 1.87
N LYS A 200 17.38 -13.17 1.29
CA LYS A 200 17.39 -14.12 0.18
C LYS A 200 17.98 -13.56 -1.11
N LEU A 201 17.97 -12.24 -1.31
CA LEU A 201 18.66 -11.63 -2.45
C LEU A 201 20.17 -11.82 -2.38
N LYS A 202 20.75 -11.72 -1.18
CA LYS A 202 22.19 -11.93 -0.99
C LYS A 202 22.56 -13.40 -1.20
N GLU A 203 21.73 -14.35 -0.75
CA GLU A 203 21.92 -15.77 -0.98
C GLU A 203 21.92 -16.09 -2.49
N ILE A 204 20.90 -15.62 -3.24
CA ILE A 204 20.81 -15.80 -4.70
C ILE A 204 22.01 -15.19 -5.46
N ALA A 205 22.50 -14.02 -5.00
CA ALA A 205 23.63 -13.35 -5.63
C ALA A 205 24.97 -14.08 -5.39
N GLN A 206 25.08 -14.89 -4.35
CA GLN A 206 26.27 -15.68 -4.02
C GLN A 206 26.30 -17.05 -4.72
N GLU A 207 25.14 -17.55 -5.18
CA GLU A 207 25.00 -18.83 -5.90
C GLU A 207 25.21 -18.70 -7.42
N LYS A 208 25.38 -17.47 -7.94
CA LYS A 208 25.68 -17.17 -9.35
C LYS A 208 27.12 -16.76 -9.56
#